data_0d2ddbad7d20d6c82c9b292354f93e7e
#
_entry.id   0d2ddbad7d20d6c82c9b292354f93e7e
#
_cell.length_a   1.000
_cell.length_b   1.000
_cell.length_c   1.000
_cell.angle_alpha   90.00
_cell.angle_beta   90.00
_cell.angle_gamma   90.00
#
_symmetry.space_group_name_H-M   'P 1'
#
loop_
_entity.id
_entity.type
_entity.pdbx_description
1 polymer ?
#
loop_
_entity_poly.entity_id
_entity_poly.type
_entity_poly.pdbx_seq_one_letter_code
_entity_poly.pdbx_strand_id
1 'polypeptide(L)'
;MKHLSIDGFAGGGGASCGLKMAGIDVTIAINHDPAAIRMHTVNHPKTLHLTEDIFSVDLSKYIAKDDCVDVMWASPDCTSHSKAKGGQPRELGLRILPWAVYRLCRQIKDVTGKLPLMLFMENVEEIMEWGPLDKNGHPIERKKGREYRRFINAMKKLGFVFDSRVLVAADYGAPTTRKRWYAVFRSDGKPINWPVPTHCKNGETDLLGTRLPWVPVSTCLDFTDLGASIFERKKPLADATLKRIANGIRKFVVENPDPFFLPEQQALPFLIQYHSETTESVRGQKVTEPLKTIDTSNRYALISVFVTKFYKTGTGQEVTEPLHTITTSPGHFGLVSVFLIKYYGTEQSGHSVNEPLATITTKDRFGMVSTILLKNGERYAIADIYMRMLQPEELKLAQGFPKDYVIDHDIDGNPYPIKEQVAKIGNSVVPIMAAAIAKANLEAA
;
A
#
# COMPACT_ATOMS: atom_id res chain seq x y z
N MET A 1 -4.11 40.52 5.67
CA MET A 1 -4.80 39.25 5.94
C MET A 1 -4.44 38.26 4.87
N LYS A 2 -3.75 37.20 5.26
CA LYS A 2 -3.41 36.08 4.36
C LYS A 2 -4.31 34.90 4.68
N HIS A 3 -4.62 34.09 3.68
CA HIS A 3 -5.28 32.80 3.81
C HIS A 3 -4.21 31.72 3.84
N LEU A 4 -4.12 30.97 4.91
CA LEU A 4 -3.06 29.98 5.16
C LEU A 4 -3.62 28.57 5.20
N SER A 5 -2.83 27.64 4.70
CA SER A 5 -3.08 26.20 4.77
C SER A 5 -1.85 25.49 5.35
N ILE A 6 -2.04 24.65 6.37
CA ILE A 6 -0.95 24.04 7.13
C ILE A 6 -1.03 22.53 7.01
N ASP A 7 0.08 21.87 6.65
CA ASP A 7 0.25 20.41 6.79
C ASP A 7 1.18 20.14 7.98
N GLY A 8 0.59 19.72 9.10
CA GLY A 8 1.26 19.60 10.40
C GLY A 8 2.13 18.35 10.57
N PHE A 9 2.03 17.36 9.69
CA PHE A 9 2.84 16.13 9.68
C PHE A 9 3.10 15.73 8.23
N ALA A 10 3.67 16.64 7.47
CA ALA A 10 3.67 16.64 6.00
C ALA A 10 4.26 15.38 5.34
N GLY A 11 5.13 14.62 6.05
CA GLY A 11 5.70 13.38 5.52
C GLY A 11 6.28 13.54 4.12
N GLY A 12 6.04 12.58 3.24
CA GLY A 12 6.37 12.64 1.81
C GLY A 12 5.39 13.47 0.98
N GLY A 13 4.46 14.21 1.58
CA GLY A 13 3.57 15.16 0.91
C GLY A 13 2.24 14.60 0.39
N GLY A 14 1.81 13.41 0.84
CA GLY A 14 0.53 12.84 0.36
C GLY A 14 -0.69 13.69 0.69
N ALA A 15 -0.76 14.27 1.89
CA ALA A 15 -1.83 15.18 2.26
C ALA A 15 -1.77 16.49 1.46
N SER A 16 -0.60 17.11 1.36
CA SER A 16 -0.39 18.33 0.57
C SER A 16 -0.71 18.13 -0.90
N CYS A 17 -0.34 16.97 -1.47
CA CYS A 17 -0.70 16.58 -2.85
C CYS A 17 -2.23 16.51 -3.01
N GLY A 18 -2.94 15.86 -2.08
CA GLY A 18 -4.38 15.76 -2.11
C GLY A 18 -5.09 17.10 -1.91
N LEU A 19 -4.59 17.94 -1.01
CA LEU A 19 -5.09 19.31 -0.85
C LEU A 19 -4.94 20.13 -2.13
N LYS A 20 -3.79 20.03 -2.80
CA LYS A 20 -3.55 20.65 -4.12
C LYS A 20 -4.54 20.14 -5.17
N MET A 21 -4.83 18.83 -5.20
CA MET A 21 -5.90 18.27 -6.07
C MET A 21 -7.29 18.80 -5.75
N ALA A 22 -7.52 19.30 -4.54
CA ALA A 22 -8.74 19.99 -4.13
C ALA A 22 -8.69 21.50 -4.36
N GLY A 23 -7.63 22.05 -4.96
CA GLY A 23 -7.46 23.48 -5.22
C GLY A 23 -6.90 24.26 -4.04
N ILE A 24 -6.33 23.60 -3.03
CA ILE A 24 -5.73 24.23 -1.84
C ILE A 24 -4.20 24.06 -1.91
N ASP A 25 -3.49 25.17 -2.08
CA ASP A 25 -2.04 25.18 -1.95
C ASP A 25 -1.65 25.26 -0.46
N VAL A 26 -0.83 24.31 0.00
CA VAL A 26 -0.30 24.30 1.36
C VAL A 26 0.76 25.41 1.50
N THR A 27 0.57 26.29 2.47
CA THR A 27 1.48 27.43 2.71
C THR A 27 2.60 27.09 3.69
N ILE A 28 2.32 26.23 4.68
CA ILE A 28 3.31 25.82 5.71
C ILE A 28 3.23 24.30 5.84
N ALA A 29 4.39 23.63 5.74
CA ALA A 29 4.54 22.20 5.96
C ALA A 29 5.54 21.94 7.08
N ILE A 30 5.18 21.07 8.03
CA ILE A 30 5.97 20.78 9.23
C ILE A 30 6.30 19.30 9.29
N ASN A 31 7.57 18.96 9.43
CA ASN A 31 8.02 17.61 9.76
C ASN A 31 9.41 17.65 10.40
N HIS A 32 9.67 16.79 11.36
CA HIS A 32 10.99 16.67 12.00
C HIS A 32 12.03 15.91 11.16
N ASP A 33 11.58 15.14 10.15
CA ASP A 33 12.43 14.34 9.28
C ASP A 33 12.92 15.16 8.08
N PRO A 34 14.24 15.49 8.00
CA PRO A 34 14.77 16.25 6.88
C PRO A 34 14.58 15.59 5.51
N ALA A 35 14.58 14.23 5.45
CA ALA A 35 14.37 13.52 4.19
C ALA A 35 12.92 13.68 3.70
N ALA A 36 11.93 13.66 4.60
CA ALA A 36 10.55 13.94 4.27
C ALA A 36 10.39 15.39 3.75
N ILE A 37 10.97 16.36 4.45
CA ILE A 37 10.91 17.77 4.03
C ILE A 37 11.57 17.97 2.66
N ARG A 38 12.74 17.37 2.38
CA ARG A 38 13.36 17.48 1.05
C ARG A 38 12.47 16.93 -0.06
N MET A 39 11.84 15.76 0.15
CA MET A 39 10.88 15.19 -0.82
C MET A 39 9.63 16.09 -0.98
N HIS A 40 9.15 16.66 0.12
CA HIS A 40 8.04 17.60 0.08
C HIS A 40 8.40 18.86 -0.73
N THR A 41 9.62 19.39 -0.54
CA THR A 41 10.07 20.63 -1.18
C THR A 41 10.13 20.53 -2.70
N VAL A 42 10.60 19.42 -3.27
CA VAL A 42 10.67 19.25 -4.73
C VAL A 42 9.27 19.25 -5.36
N ASN A 43 8.25 18.75 -4.66
CA ASN A 43 6.87 18.68 -5.14
C ASN A 43 6.03 19.93 -4.81
N HIS A 44 6.44 20.67 -3.78
CA HIS A 44 5.74 21.85 -3.27
C HIS A 44 6.72 23.03 -3.01
N PRO A 45 7.40 23.55 -4.05
CA PRO A 45 8.50 24.52 -3.88
C PRO A 45 8.06 25.89 -3.34
N LYS A 46 6.76 26.21 -3.40
CA LYS A 46 6.20 27.47 -2.88
C LYS A 46 5.83 27.39 -1.39
N THR A 47 5.83 26.21 -0.79
CA THR A 47 5.48 25.98 0.61
C THR A 47 6.64 26.38 1.53
N LEU A 48 6.34 27.03 2.64
CA LEU A 48 7.31 27.23 3.72
C LEU A 48 7.51 25.91 4.47
N HIS A 49 8.71 25.38 4.45
CA HIS A 49 9.06 24.11 5.08
C HIS A 49 9.74 24.32 6.43
N LEU A 50 9.17 23.72 7.48
CA LEU A 50 9.70 23.75 8.84
C LEU A 50 10.21 22.34 9.21
N THR A 51 11.55 22.19 9.28
CA THR A 51 12.19 20.95 9.73
C THR A 51 12.34 21.00 11.25
N GLU A 52 11.23 20.86 11.96
CA GLU A 52 11.14 21.01 13.41
C GLU A 52 10.31 19.90 14.05
N ASP A 53 10.60 19.59 15.32
CA ASP A 53 9.73 18.75 16.13
C ASP A 53 8.39 19.44 16.34
N ILE A 54 7.29 18.73 16.13
CA ILE A 54 5.94 19.28 16.16
C ILE A 54 5.57 19.89 17.51
N PHE A 55 6.17 19.43 18.62
CA PHE A 55 5.97 20.01 19.93
C PHE A 55 6.80 21.29 20.19
N SER A 56 7.85 21.53 19.43
CA SER A 56 8.70 22.70 19.56
C SER A 56 8.34 23.85 18.62
N VAL A 57 7.60 23.56 17.53
CA VAL A 57 7.18 24.58 16.58
C VAL A 57 6.45 25.73 17.25
N ASP A 58 6.88 26.95 16.96
CA ASP A 58 6.25 28.19 17.38
C ASP A 58 5.64 28.90 16.15
N LEU A 59 4.35 28.69 15.93
CA LEU A 59 3.63 29.26 14.79
C LEU A 59 3.50 30.78 14.86
N SER A 60 3.69 31.41 16.03
CA SER A 60 3.65 32.87 16.16
C SER A 60 4.69 33.61 15.33
N LYS A 61 5.76 32.89 14.95
CA LYS A 61 6.83 33.43 14.07
C LYS A 61 6.41 33.49 12.59
N TYR A 62 5.38 32.75 12.20
CA TYR A 62 5.00 32.53 10.79
C TYR A 62 3.60 33.01 10.46
N ILE A 63 2.75 33.21 11.47
CA ILE A 63 1.35 33.63 11.35
C ILE A 63 1.17 34.98 12.02
N ALA A 64 0.61 35.95 11.28
CA ALA A 64 0.29 37.27 11.80
C ALA A 64 -1.13 37.31 12.43
N LYS A 65 -1.38 38.32 13.28
CA LYS A 65 -2.66 38.49 13.98
C LYS A 65 -3.86 38.55 13.04
N ASP A 66 -3.69 39.17 11.87
CA ASP A 66 -4.80 39.36 10.89
C ASP A 66 -4.88 38.19 9.88
N ASP A 67 -4.07 37.14 9.99
CA ASP A 67 -4.13 36.00 9.09
C ASP A 67 -5.26 35.05 9.47
N CYS A 68 -5.74 34.30 8.47
CA CYS A 68 -6.73 33.23 8.64
C CYS A 68 -6.11 31.90 8.24
N VAL A 69 -6.20 30.91 9.11
CA VAL A 69 -5.86 29.52 8.75
C VAL A 69 -7.14 28.86 8.27
N ASP A 70 -7.28 28.73 6.95
CA ASP A 70 -8.50 28.15 6.35
C ASP A 70 -8.50 26.62 6.52
N VAL A 71 -7.36 25.99 6.27
CA VAL A 71 -7.22 24.54 6.32
C VAL A 71 -5.97 24.14 7.13
N MET A 72 -6.15 23.17 7.99
CA MET A 72 -5.06 22.44 8.61
C MET A 72 -5.23 20.95 8.36
N TRP A 73 -4.20 20.27 7.90
CA TRP A 73 -4.14 18.81 7.85
C TRP A 73 -3.16 18.29 8.90
N ALA A 74 -3.52 17.18 9.58
CA ALA A 74 -2.64 16.56 10.56
C ALA A 74 -2.74 15.03 10.51
N SER A 75 -1.64 14.36 10.20
CA SER A 75 -1.52 12.90 10.17
C SER A 75 -0.45 12.43 11.14
N PRO A 76 -0.70 12.50 12.47
CA PRO A 76 0.28 12.09 13.47
C PRO A 76 0.64 10.61 13.33
N ASP A 77 1.91 10.28 13.60
CA ASP A 77 2.43 8.91 13.46
C ASP A 77 1.52 7.89 14.17
N CYS A 78 1.16 6.85 13.42
CA CYS A 78 0.24 5.81 13.84
C CYS A 78 0.92 4.52 14.34
N THR A 79 2.25 4.41 14.27
CA THR A 79 2.98 3.15 14.56
C THR A 79 2.71 2.62 15.97
N SER A 80 2.52 3.50 16.95
CA SER A 80 2.18 3.13 18.33
C SER A 80 0.69 2.85 18.58
N HIS A 81 -0.18 3.09 17.60
CA HIS A 81 -1.60 2.74 17.65
C HIS A 81 -1.90 1.46 16.87
N SER A 82 -1.18 1.19 15.80
CA SER A 82 -1.44 0.10 14.85
C SER A 82 -1.32 -1.30 15.47
N LYS A 83 -2.24 -2.19 15.08
CA LYS A 83 -2.19 -3.64 15.36
C LYS A 83 -1.00 -4.33 14.68
N ALA A 84 -0.43 -3.74 13.64
CA ALA A 84 0.75 -4.27 12.94
C ALA A 84 1.99 -4.41 13.84
N LYS A 85 2.02 -3.76 15.02
CA LYS A 85 3.08 -3.90 16.03
C LYS A 85 3.06 -5.27 16.77
N GLY A 86 2.01 -6.07 16.57
CA GLY A 86 2.00 -7.49 16.96
C GLY A 86 2.24 -7.78 18.45
N GLY A 87 1.67 -6.98 19.35
CA GLY A 87 1.82 -7.18 20.80
C GLY A 87 3.10 -6.60 21.41
N GLN A 88 3.98 -5.98 20.62
CA GLN A 88 5.17 -5.27 21.12
C GLN A 88 4.78 -4.07 22.00
N PRO A 89 5.59 -3.69 23.01
CA PRO A 89 5.37 -2.50 23.82
C PRO A 89 5.22 -1.25 22.96
N ARG A 90 4.35 -0.32 23.40
CA ARG A 90 4.02 0.91 22.66
C ARG A 90 4.78 2.10 23.27
N GLU A 91 5.21 3.02 22.42
CA GLU A 91 5.95 4.22 22.83
C GLU A 91 4.99 5.34 23.25
N LEU A 92 5.13 5.82 24.48
CA LEU A 92 4.31 6.92 25.02
C LEU A 92 4.49 8.20 24.20
N GLY A 93 5.71 8.52 23.77
CA GLY A 93 6.02 9.73 22.98
C GLY A 93 5.19 9.81 21.70
N LEU A 94 5.10 8.72 20.94
CA LEU A 94 4.31 8.70 19.70
C LEU A 94 2.79 8.74 19.97
N ARG A 95 2.34 8.21 21.09
CA ARG A 95 0.91 8.20 21.44
C ARG A 95 0.37 9.57 21.87
N ILE A 96 1.23 10.53 22.19
CA ILE A 96 0.81 11.89 22.56
C ILE A 96 0.77 12.84 21.38
N LEU A 97 1.20 12.43 20.19
CA LEU A 97 1.23 13.29 19.00
C LEU A 97 -0.12 13.97 18.67
N PRO A 98 -1.30 13.37 18.87
CA PRO A 98 -2.56 14.09 18.68
C PRO A 98 -2.66 15.36 19.57
N TRP A 99 -2.03 15.38 20.76
CA TRP A 99 -2.00 16.56 21.62
C TRP A 99 -1.14 17.71 21.04
N ALA A 100 -0.18 17.41 20.16
CA ALA A 100 0.52 18.44 19.40
C ALA A 100 -0.44 19.18 18.46
N VAL A 101 -1.41 18.47 17.83
CA VAL A 101 -2.45 19.10 17.00
C VAL A 101 -3.27 20.08 17.83
N TYR A 102 -3.71 19.67 19.02
CA TYR A 102 -4.43 20.57 19.95
C TYR A 102 -3.59 21.80 20.30
N ARG A 103 -2.29 21.64 20.58
CA ARG A 103 -1.37 22.74 20.87
C ARG A 103 -1.25 23.72 19.70
N LEU A 104 -1.08 23.21 18.47
CA LEU A 104 -0.99 24.05 17.27
C LEU A 104 -2.31 24.85 17.06
N CYS A 105 -3.46 24.21 17.21
CA CYS A 105 -4.75 24.92 17.13
C CYS A 105 -4.88 26.02 18.19
N ARG A 106 -4.38 25.77 19.40
CA ARG A 106 -4.33 26.82 20.46
C ARG A 106 -3.41 27.95 20.07
N GLN A 107 -2.19 27.68 19.61
CA GLN A 107 -1.27 28.73 19.15
C GLN A 107 -1.89 29.58 18.04
N ILE A 108 -2.53 28.97 17.06
CA ILE A 108 -3.24 29.71 16.00
C ILE A 108 -4.29 30.64 16.62
N LYS A 109 -5.10 30.11 17.55
CA LYS A 109 -6.13 30.90 18.24
C LYS A 109 -5.53 32.02 19.09
N ASP A 110 -4.43 31.76 19.80
CA ASP A 110 -3.78 32.74 20.65
C ASP A 110 -3.18 33.90 19.82
N VAL A 111 -2.69 33.61 18.59
CA VAL A 111 -2.11 34.62 17.67
C VAL A 111 -3.20 35.38 16.91
N THR A 112 -4.14 34.66 16.29
CA THR A 112 -5.11 35.25 15.33
C THR A 112 -6.47 35.58 15.95
N GLY A 113 -6.73 35.13 17.17
CA GLY A 113 -8.05 35.19 17.81
C GLY A 113 -9.05 34.17 17.27
N LYS A 114 -8.68 33.36 16.26
CA LYS A 114 -9.55 32.38 15.56
C LYS A 114 -8.89 31.01 15.51
N LEU A 115 -9.71 29.97 15.48
CA LEU A 115 -9.25 28.61 15.17
C LEU A 115 -9.09 28.44 13.66
N PRO A 116 -8.34 27.40 13.19
CA PRO A 116 -8.44 26.95 11.80
C PRO A 116 -9.92 26.73 11.44
N LEU A 117 -10.36 27.21 10.27
CA LEU A 117 -11.75 27.02 9.85
C LEU A 117 -12.07 25.53 9.70
N MET A 118 -11.15 24.79 9.11
CA MET A 118 -11.22 23.34 8.93
C MET A 118 -9.91 22.68 9.38
N LEU A 119 -10.03 21.63 10.19
CA LEU A 119 -8.92 20.74 10.52
C LEU A 119 -9.31 19.32 10.09
N PHE A 120 -8.49 18.72 9.25
CA PHE A 120 -8.57 17.32 8.87
C PHE A 120 -7.52 16.51 9.59
N MET A 121 -7.88 15.31 10.05
CA MET A 121 -6.93 14.38 10.64
C MET A 121 -7.05 13.00 10.00
N GLU A 122 -5.91 12.32 9.87
CA GLU A 122 -5.84 10.92 9.43
C GLU A 122 -5.07 10.08 10.44
N ASN A 123 -5.52 8.85 10.66
CA ASN A 123 -4.80 7.84 11.46
C ASN A 123 -5.30 6.42 11.13
N VAL A 124 -4.72 5.41 11.77
CA VAL A 124 -5.28 4.05 11.77
C VAL A 124 -6.59 4.00 12.58
N GLU A 125 -7.51 3.07 12.26
CA GLU A 125 -8.80 2.95 12.96
C GLU A 125 -8.63 2.70 14.47
N GLU A 126 -7.53 2.09 14.87
CA GLU A 126 -7.20 1.79 16.25
C GLU A 126 -6.94 3.04 17.12
N ILE A 127 -6.85 4.24 16.53
CA ILE A 127 -6.80 5.48 17.30
C ILE A 127 -8.04 5.64 18.19
N MET A 128 -9.19 5.13 17.77
CA MET A 128 -10.43 5.16 18.55
C MET A 128 -10.32 4.31 19.83
N GLU A 129 -9.39 3.35 19.86
CA GLU A 129 -9.07 2.54 21.05
C GLU A 129 -7.98 3.17 21.93
N TRP A 130 -7.50 4.38 21.59
CA TRP A 130 -6.42 5.04 22.31
C TRP A 130 -6.78 5.23 23.79
N GLY A 131 -6.04 4.54 24.64
CA GLY A 131 -6.16 4.54 26.09
C GLY A 131 -4.79 4.53 26.77
N PRO A 132 -4.72 4.62 28.11
CA PRO A 132 -3.47 4.56 28.85
C PRO A 132 -2.79 3.19 28.69
N LEU A 133 -1.48 3.19 28.92
CA LEU A 133 -0.65 1.99 28.94
C LEU A 133 -0.41 1.54 30.39
N ASP A 134 -0.16 0.25 30.56
CA ASP A 134 0.37 -0.30 31.82
C ASP A 134 1.88 -0.01 31.96
N LYS A 135 2.49 -0.46 33.05
CA LYS A 135 3.93 -0.30 33.33
C LYS A 135 4.85 -0.98 32.32
N ASN A 136 4.33 -1.93 31.56
CA ASN A 136 5.07 -2.68 30.53
C ASN A 136 4.83 -2.13 29.11
N GLY A 137 4.11 -1.02 28.96
CA GLY A 137 3.81 -0.39 27.66
C GLY A 137 2.65 -1.05 26.91
N HIS A 138 1.84 -1.90 27.53
CA HIS A 138 0.67 -2.51 26.89
C HIS A 138 -0.62 -1.75 27.18
N PRO A 139 -1.56 -1.68 26.22
CA PRO A 139 -2.87 -1.04 26.43
C PRO A 139 -3.67 -1.71 27.55
N ILE A 140 -4.23 -0.89 28.44
CA ILE A 140 -5.13 -1.36 29.50
C ILE A 140 -6.53 -1.54 28.91
N GLU A 141 -6.96 -2.78 28.65
CA GLU A 141 -8.20 -3.12 27.94
C GLU A 141 -9.43 -2.37 28.48
N ARG A 142 -9.66 -2.38 29.82
CA ARG A 142 -10.80 -1.69 30.46
C ARG A 142 -10.80 -0.16 30.30
N LYS A 143 -9.70 0.41 29.79
CA LYS A 143 -9.52 1.86 29.57
C LYS A 143 -9.40 2.24 28.10
N LYS A 144 -9.71 1.33 27.19
CA LYS A 144 -9.72 1.61 25.75
C LYS A 144 -10.59 2.80 25.39
N GLY A 145 -10.09 3.63 24.48
CA GLY A 145 -10.77 4.84 24.00
C GLY A 145 -10.83 5.99 25.00
N ARG A 146 -10.24 5.86 26.21
CA ARG A 146 -10.29 6.92 27.21
C ARG A 146 -9.54 8.19 26.77
N GLU A 147 -8.32 8.03 26.25
CA GLU A 147 -7.51 9.17 25.80
C GLU A 147 -8.07 9.75 24.50
N TYR A 148 -8.59 8.91 23.59
CA TYR A 148 -9.31 9.35 22.41
C TYR A 148 -10.48 10.28 22.78
N ARG A 149 -11.38 9.83 23.67
CA ARG A 149 -12.50 10.67 24.12
C ARG A 149 -12.05 11.95 24.79
N ARG A 150 -10.96 11.89 25.59
CA ARG A 150 -10.38 13.06 26.23
C ARG A 150 -9.88 14.08 25.21
N PHE A 151 -9.16 13.62 24.18
CA PHE A 151 -8.70 14.46 23.08
C PHE A 151 -9.86 15.10 22.33
N ILE A 152 -10.84 14.30 21.86
CA ILE A 152 -12.03 14.84 21.14
C ILE A 152 -12.79 15.86 21.98
N ASN A 153 -13.00 15.60 23.29
CA ASN A 153 -13.66 16.54 24.18
C ASN A 153 -12.86 17.83 24.37
N ALA A 154 -11.54 17.77 24.39
CA ALA A 154 -10.68 18.95 24.44
C ALA A 154 -10.80 19.80 23.16
N MET A 155 -10.81 19.17 21.98
CA MET A 155 -11.01 19.84 20.71
C MET A 155 -12.40 20.52 20.63
N LYS A 156 -13.46 19.82 21.07
CA LYS A 156 -14.82 20.39 21.15
C LYS A 156 -14.87 21.59 22.09
N LYS A 157 -14.24 21.51 23.27
CA LYS A 157 -14.15 22.62 24.23
C LYS A 157 -13.36 23.82 23.69
N LEU A 158 -12.39 23.58 22.78
CA LEU A 158 -11.65 24.64 22.11
C LEU A 158 -12.53 25.46 21.15
N GLY A 159 -13.63 24.84 20.64
CA GLY A 159 -14.62 25.49 19.77
C GLY A 159 -14.91 24.76 18.47
N PHE A 160 -14.42 23.53 18.28
CA PHE A 160 -14.70 22.77 17.07
C PHE A 160 -15.98 21.93 17.15
N VAL A 161 -16.72 21.86 16.04
CA VAL A 161 -17.64 20.76 15.73
C VAL A 161 -16.81 19.61 15.15
N PHE A 162 -17.19 18.37 15.42
CA PHE A 162 -16.39 17.19 15.07
C PHE A 162 -17.27 16.05 14.57
N ASP A 163 -16.81 15.41 13.50
CA ASP A 163 -17.26 14.09 13.06
C ASP A 163 -16.08 13.27 12.53
N SER A 164 -16.22 11.94 12.50
CA SER A 164 -15.18 11.03 12.00
C SER A 164 -15.74 9.78 11.36
N ARG A 165 -15.06 9.27 10.34
CA ARG A 165 -15.41 8.04 9.64
C ARG A 165 -14.17 7.18 9.39
N VAL A 166 -14.38 5.89 9.26
CA VAL A 166 -13.38 4.95 8.74
C VAL A 166 -13.69 4.71 7.28
N LEU A 167 -12.75 5.08 6.40
CA LEU A 167 -12.94 5.04 4.96
C LEU A 167 -11.89 4.13 4.32
N VAL A 168 -12.25 3.52 3.18
CA VAL A 168 -11.38 2.67 2.36
C VAL A 168 -11.03 3.42 1.09
N ALA A 169 -9.75 3.56 0.79
CA ALA A 169 -9.28 4.37 -0.34
C ALA A 169 -9.77 3.85 -1.70
N ALA A 170 -9.93 2.53 -1.86
CA ALA A 170 -10.45 1.93 -3.09
C ALA A 170 -11.89 2.39 -3.42
N ASP A 171 -12.70 2.75 -2.41
CA ASP A 171 -14.06 3.25 -2.62
C ASP A 171 -14.10 4.66 -3.26
N TYR A 172 -12.94 5.30 -3.35
CA TYR A 172 -12.75 6.63 -3.93
C TYR A 172 -11.82 6.63 -5.15
N GLY A 173 -11.53 5.43 -5.71
CA GLY A 173 -10.76 5.27 -6.94
C GLY A 173 -9.24 5.16 -6.76
N ALA A 174 -8.73 5.02 -5.54
CA ALA A 174 -7.33 4.70 -5.32
C ALA A 174 -7.07 3.20 -5.57
N PRO A 175 -5.97 2.82 -6.25
CA PRO A 175 -5.64 1.42 -6.49
C PRO A 175 -5.12 0.69 -5.22
N THR A 176 -5.63 1.04 -4.04
CA THR A 176 -5.28 0.43 -2.76
C THR A 176 -6.49 0.28 -1.84
N THR A 177 -6.56 -0.83 -1.12
CA THR A 177 -7.58 -1.05 -0.07
C THR A 177 -7.17 -0.47 1.29
N ARG A 178 -6.27 0.54 1.30
CA ARG A 178 -5.84 1.19 2.53
C ARG A 178 -7.05 1.74 3.29
N LYS A 179 -7.27 1.24 4.50
CA LYS A 179 -8.36 1.63 5.39
C LYS A 179 -7.83 2.53 6.49
N ARG A 180 -8.44 3.69 6.71
CA ARG A 180 -8.01 4.68 7.71
C ARG A 180 -9.18 5.36 8.37
N TRP A 181 -8.97 5.80 9.60
CA TRP A 181 -9.81 6.74 10.29
C TRP A 181 -9.49 8.16 9.81
N TYR A 182 -10.54 8.88 9.44
CA TYR A 182 -10.47 10.30 9.08
C TYR A 182 -11.39 11.09 10.01
N ALA A 183 -10.96 12.28 10.39
CA ALA A 183 -11.74 13.20 11.18
C ALA A 183 -11.78 14.59 10.54
N VAL A 184 -12.92 15.23 10.67
CA VAL A 184 -13.13 16.61 10.27
C VAL A 184 -13.54 17.39 11.51
N PHE A 185 -12.86 18.51 11.74
CA PHE A 185 -13.18 19.49 12.76
C PHE A 185 -13.45 20.82 12.07
N ARG A 186 -14.56 21.47 12.38
CA ARG A 186 -14.93 22.78 11.83
C ARG A 186 -15.19 23.78 12.95
N SER A 187 -14.73 25.03 12.75
CA SER A 187 -14.94 26.16 13.66
C SER A 187 -15.76 27.28 13.03
N ASP A 188 -16.12 27.17 11.74
CA ASP A 188 -16.81 28.18 10.94
C ASP A 188 -18.34 28.06 10.99
N GLY A 189 -18.90 27.17 11.80
CA GLY A 189 -20.34 26.94 11.95
C GLY A 189 -21.00 26.19 10.79
N LYS A 190 -20.26 25.79 9.77
CA LYS A 190 -20.80 25.04 8.62
C LYS A 190 -20.90 23.55 8.93
N PRO A 191 -21.76 22.80 8.21
CA PRO A 191 -21.91 21.37 8.40
C PRO A 191 -20.64 20.63 7.95
N ILE A 192 -20.36 19.48 8.57
CA ILE A 192 -19.34 18.55 8.13
C ILE A 192 -19.95 17.63 7.08
N ASN A 193 -19.34 17.61 5.89
CA ASN A 193 -19.76 16.75 4.79
C ASN A 193 -18.73 15.66 4.53
N TRP A 194 -19.21 14.47 4.17
CA TRP A 194 -18.38 13.36 3.79
C TRP A 194 -18.50 13.07 2.30
N PRO A 195 -17.39 12.76 1.62
CA PRO A 195 -17.45 12.42 0.21
C PRO A 195 -18.29 11.17 -0.03
N VAL A 196 -19.05 11.16 -1.10
CA VAL A 196 -19.80 9.99 -1.56
C VAL A 196 -18.83 9.04 -2.25
N PRO A 197 -18.84 7.72 -1.94
CA PRO A 197 -18.03 6.72 -2.63
C PRO A 197 -18.34 6.72 -4.13
N THR A 198 -17.28 6.80 -4.95
CA THR A 198 -17.37 6.76 -6.43
C THR A 198 -17.13 5.36 -7.00
N HIS A 199 -16.59 4.46 -6.18
CA HIS A 199 -16.24 3.09 -6.57
C HIS A 199 -16.77 2.09 -5.54
N CYS A 200 -16.94 0.83 -5.98
CA CYS A 200 -17.19 -0.32 -5.12
C CYS A 200 -16.56 -1.58 -5.75
N LYS A 201 -16.47 -2.66 -5.00
CA LYS A 201 -15.65 -3.83 -5.39
C LYS A 201 -15.93 -4.34 -6.81
N ASN A 202 -17.20 -4.42 -7.21
CA ASN A 202 -17.59 -5.00 -8.51
C ASN A 202 -18.25 -3.99 -9.46
N GLY A 203 -18.31 -2.70 -9.05
CA GLY A 203 -19.18 -1.73 -9.70
C GLY A 203 -20.66 -1.98 -9.37
N GLU A 204 -21.45 -0.92 -9.36
CA GLU A 204 -22.87 -1.00 -9.05
C GLU A 204 -23.60 0.21 -9.62
N THR A 205 -24.81 -0.01 -10.11
CA THR A 205 -25.72 1.08 -10.49
C THR A 205 -27.00 0.94 -9.68
N ASP A 206 -27.32 1.95 -8.89
CA ASP A 206 -28.52 2.00 -8.07
C ASP A 206 -29.25 3.35 -8.24
N LEU A 207 -30.29 3.62 -7.43
CA LEU A 207 -31.06 4.86 -7.47
C LEU A 207 -30.26 6.11 -7.08
N LEU A 208 -29.10 5.93 -6.42
CA LEU A 208 -28.21 7.01 -6.00
C LEU A 208 -27.12 7.33 -7.05
N GLY A 209 -27.01 6.50 -8.08
CA GLY A 209 -26.04 6.68 -9.17
C GLY A 209 -25.22 5.43 -9.50
N THR A 210 -24.20 5.63 -10.34
CA THR A 210 -23.28 4.57 -10.73
C THR A 210 -21.98 4.68 -9.96
N ARG A 211 -21.60 3.59 -9.27
CA ARG A 211 -20.27 3.41 -8.68
C ARG A 211 -19.45 2.51 -9.58
N LEU A 212 -18.26 2.96 -9.94
CA LEU A 212 -17.33 2.22 -10.78
C LEU A 212 -16.72 1.02 -10.03
N PRO A 213 -16.25 -0.02 -10.70
CA PRO A 213 -15.46 -1.07 -10.04
C PRO A 213 -14.16 -0.50 -9.47
N TRP A 214 -13.65 -1.10 -8.39
CA TRP A 214 -12.36 -0.73 -7.82
C TRP A 214 -11.24 -0.78 -8.84
N VAL A 215 -10.36 0.22 -8.79
CA VAL A 215 -9.21 0.30 -9.69
C VAL A 215 -8.20 -0.80 -9.31
N PRO A 216 -7.88 -1.72 -10.23
CA PRO A 216 -6.96 -2.81 -9.94
C PRO A 216 -5.50 -2.32 -9.92
N VAL A 217 -4.64 -2.99 -9.15
CA VAL A 217 -3.21 -2.64 -9.09
C VAL A 217 -2.49 -2.87 -10.42
N SER A 218 -3.01 -3.75 -11.29
CA SER A 218 -2.44 -3.96 -12.63
C SER A 218 -2.30 -2.67 -13.44
N THR A 219 -3.11 -1.65 -13.18
CA THR A 219 -3.00 -0.33 -13.83
C THR A 219 -1.75 0.45 -13.41
N CYS A 220 -1.10 0.04 -12.33
CA CYS A 220 0.09 0.66 -11.76
C CYS A 220 1.39 -0.13 -12.04
N LEU A 221 1.27 -1.38 -12.55
CA LEU A 221 2.40 -2.27 -12.73
C LEU A 221 3.02 -2.13 -14.13
N ASP A 222 4.34 -2.14 -14.17
CA ASP A 222 5.10 -2.25 -15.41
C ASP A 222 5.28 -3.73 -15.77
N PHE A 223 4.53 -4.20 -16.75
CA PHE A 223 4.64 -5.56 -17.27
C PHE A 223 5.69 -5.73 -18.36
N THR A 224 6.46 -4.69 -18.72
CA THR A 224 7.63 -4.82 -19.60
C THR A 224 8.82 -5.37 -18.84
N ASP A 225 8.91 -5.14 -17.53
CA ASP A 225 9.86 -5.77 -16.62
C ASP A 225 9.15 -6.79 -15.73
N LEU A 226 9.27 -8.07 -16.05
CA LEU A 226 8.75 -9.17 -15.25
C LEU A 226 9.78 -9.70 -14.23
N GLY A 227 10.99 -9.16 -14.20
CA GLY A 227 12.09 -9.60 -13.35
C GLY A 227 12.93 -10.71 -13.97
N ALA A 228 13.58 -11.52 -13.15
CA ALA A 228 14.45 -12.61 -13.59
C ALA A 228 13.91 -13.98 -13.13
N SER A 229 14.29 -15.03 -13.87
CA SER A 229 13.96 -16.41 -13.49
C SER A 229 14.41 -16.73 -12.06
N ILE A 230 13.54 -17.37 -11.30
CA ILE A 230 13.86 -17.81 -9.94
C ILE A 230 14.89 -18.96 -9.92
N PHE A 231 15.05 -19.67 -11.05
CA PHE A 231 15.92 -20.82 -11.19
C PHE A 231 17.35 -20.42 -11.59
N GLU A 232 17.54 -19.27 -12.24
CA GLU A 232 18.84 -18.76 -12.72
C GLU A 232 19.55 -17.84 -11.70
N ARG A 233 19.07 -17.76 -10.48
CA ARG A 233 19.63 -16.87 -9.46
C ARG A 233 20.95 -17.40 -8.91
N LYS A 234 21.98 -16.54 -8.83
CA LYS A 234 23.26 -16.87 -8.17
C LYS A 234 23.08 -17.32 -6.71
N LYS A 235 22.10 -16.74 -6.01
CA LYS A 235 21.72 -17.14 -4.65
C LYS A 235 20.28 -17.65 -4.67
N PRO A 236 20.04 -18.90 -4.25
CA PRO A 236 18.69 -19.46 -4.18
C PRO A 236 17.76 -18.64 -3.29
N LEU A 237 16.49 -18.67 -3.61
CA LEU A 237 15.46 -18.07 -2.76
C LEU A 237 15.30 -18.88 -1.47
N ALA A 238 14.97 -18.19 -0.37
CA ALA A 238 14.66 -18.87 0.89
C ALA A 238 13.40 -19.75 0.73
N ASP A 239 13.35 -20.89 1.42
CA ASP A 239 12.24 -21.86 1.36
C ASP A 239 10.88 -21.23 1.64
N ALA A 240 10.80 -20.30 2.60
CA ALA A 240 9.59 -19.56 2.88
C ALA A 240 9.10 -18.76 1.66
N THR A 241 10.01 -18.23 0.84
CA THR A 241 9.67 -17.54 -0.41
C THR A 241 9.18 -18.50 -1.47
N LEU A 242 9.91 -19.62 -1.67
CA LEU A 242 9.51 -20.67 -2.60
C LEU A 242 8.13 -21.24 -2.26
N LYS A 243 7.86 -21.46 -0.97
CA LYS A 243 6.55 -21.90 -0.49
C LYS A 243 5.44 -20.87 -0.79
N ARG A 244 5.72 -19.56 -0.63
CA ARG A 244 4.77 -18.51 -1.01
C ARG A 244 4.47 -18.51 -2.50
N ILE A 245 5.51 -18.64 -3.33
CA ILE A 245 5.36 -18.72 -4.78
C ILE A 245 4.51 -19.94 -5.17
N ALA A 246 4.84 -21.11 -4.65
CA ALA A 246 4.11 -22.36 -4.93
C ALA A 246 2.62 -22.25 -4.52
N ASN A 247 2.34 -21.74 -3.32
CA ASN A 247 0.97 -21.52 -2.85
C ASN A 247 0.25 -20.45 -3.69
N GLY A 248 0.96 -19.41 -4.14
CA GLY A 248 0.42 -18.39 -5.03
C GLY A 248 0.07 -18.96 -6.40
N ILE A 249 0.93 -19.76 -7.02
CA ILE A 249 0.68 -20.45 -8.30
C ILE A 249 -0.57 -21.31 -8.16
N ARG A 250 -0.64 -22.14 -7.10
CA ARG A 250 -1.84 -22.97 -6.87
C ARG A 250 -3.10 -22.12 -6.81
N LYS A 251 -3.13 -21.08 -5.98
CA LYS A 251 -4.33 -20.29 -5.70
C LYS A 251 -4.72 -19.34 -6.83
N PHE A 252 -3.74 -18.66 -7.45
CA PHE A 252 -4.03 -17.55 -8.39
C PHE A 252 -3.92 -17.95 -9.84
N VAL A 253 -3.27 -19.09 -10.13
CA VAL A 253 -3.10 -19.60 -11.49
C VAL A 253 -3.87 -20.89 -11.68
N VAL A 254 -3.59 -21.95 -10.90
CA VAL A 254 -4.16 -23.30 -11.12
C VAL A 254 -5.62 -23.40 -10.70
N GLU A 255 -5.94 -22.99 -9.47
CA GLU A 255 -7.31 -23.05 -8.92
C GLU A 255 -8.18 -21.86 -9.33
N ASN A 256 -7.61 -20.82 -9.95
CA ASN A 256 -8.37 -19.66 -10.40
C ASN A 256 -8.98 -19.93 -11.78
N PRO A 257 -10.31 -19.95 -11.93
CA PRO A 257 -10.95 -20.20 -13.22
C PRO A 257 -10.66 -19.13 -14.27
N ASP A 258 -10.33 -17.90 -13.84
CA ASP A 258 -9.98 -16.78 -14.71
C ASP A 258 -8.71 -16.06 -14.20
N PRO A 259 -7.53 -16.66 -14.40
CA PRO A 259 -6.27 -16.02 -14.06
C PRO A 259 -5.96 -14.87 -15.03
N PHE A 260 -5.41 -13.78 -14.51
CA PHE A 260 -4.97 -12.66 -15.34
C PHE A 260 -3.83 -13.13 -16.26
N PHE A 261 -3.98 -12.92 -17.55
CA PHE A 261 -3.05 -13.40 -18.58
C PHE A 261 -2.52 -12.26 -19.42
N LEU A 262 -1.21 -12.25 -19.63
CA LEU A 262 -0.51 -11.34 -20.52
C LEU A 262 -0.20 -12.08 -21.84
N PRO A 263 -0.95 -11.84 -22.94
CA PRO A 263 -0.81 -12.62 -24.16
C PRO A 263 0.56 -12.46 -24.84
N GLU A 264 1.10 -11.25 -24.86
CA GLU A 264 2.38 -10.94 -25.51
C GLU A 264 3.56 -11.62 -24.82
N GLN A 265 3.55 -11.64 -23.48
CA GLN A 265 4.58 -12.27 -22.66
C GLN A 265 4.30 -13.74 -22.38
N GLN A 266 3.12 -14.24 -22.71
CA GLN A 266 2.63 -15.58 -22.34
C GLN A 266 2.79 -15.86 -20.85
N ALA A 267 2.45 -14.87 -20.01
CA ALA A 267 2.68 -14.91 -18.57
C ALA A 267 1.38 -14.72 -17.77
N LEU A 268 1.35 -15.32 -16.58
CA LEU A 268 0.26 -15.27 -15.61
C LEU A 268 0.79 -14.61 -14.32
N PRO A 269 0.72 -13.28 -14.21
CA PRO A 269 1.23 -12.57 -13.05
C PRO A 269 0.28 -12.57 -11.86
N PHE A 270 0.87 -12.62 -10.66
CA PHE A 270 0.19 -12.39 -9.37
C PHE A 270 1.18 -11.79 -8.37
N LEU A 271 0.68 -11.31 -7.24
CA LEU A 271 1.50 -10.73 -6.19
C LEU A 271 1.63 -11.67 -5.00
N ILE A 272 2.84 -11.78 -4.44
CA ILE A 272 3.08 -12.34 -3.11
C ILE A 272 3.40 -11.21 -2.13
N GLN A 273 3.08 -11.41 -0.85
CA GLN A 273 3.30 -10.43 0.20
C GLN A 273 4.18 -11.00 1.32
N TYR A 274 5.24 -10.30 1.67
CA TYR A 274 6.18 -10.64 2.74
C TYR A 274 5.70 -10.10 4.09
N HIS A 275 4.69 -10.74 4.68
CA HIS A 275 4.31 -10.57 6.08
C HIS A 275 4.40 -11.91 6.80
N SER A 276 4.44 -11.89 8.16
CA SER A 276 4.35 -13.11 8.95
C SER A 276 3.14 -13.94 8.54
N GLU A 277 3.37 -15.16 8.05
CA GLU A 277 2.34 -16.11 7.63
C GLU A 277 2.02 -17.08 8.75
N THR A 278 0.75 -17.43 8.87
CA THR A 278 0.33 -18.70 9.46
C THR A 278 0.29 -19.75 8.37
N THR A 279 0.53 -21.01 8.69
CA THR A 279 0.66 -22.14 7.77
C THR A 279 -0.52 -22.36 6.81
N GLU A 280 -1.65 -21.71 7.04
CA GLU A 280 -2.91 -21.91 6.30
C GLU A 280 -3.31 -20.72 5.40
N SER A 281 -2.71 -19.54 5.53
CA SER A 281 -3.08 -18.38 4.74
C SER A 281 -2.04 -18.01 3.70
N VAL A 282 -2.37 -18.24 2.41
CA VAL A 282 -1.60 -17.72 1.29
C VAL A 282 -1.68 -16.20 1.29
N ARG A 283 -0.60 -15.52 1.67
CA ARG A 283 -0.51 -14.05 1.59
C ARG A 283 -0.03 -13.62 0.21
N GLY A 284 -0.98 -13.39 -0.63
CA GLY A 284 -0.82 -12.87 -1.98
C GLY A 284 -2.12 -12.25 -2.43
N GLN A 285 -2.14 -11.75 -3.65
CA GLN A 285 -3.34 -11.21 -4.28
C GLN A 285 -3.26 -11.26 -5.80
N LYS A 286 -4.42 -11.19 -6.44
CA LYS A 286 -4.53 -11.02 -7.88
C LYS A 286 -4.09 -9.60 -8.26
N VAL A 287 -3.49 -9.44 -9.44
CA VAL A 287 -3.17 -8.12 -9.99
C VAL A 287 -4.43 -7.35 -10.42
N THR A 288 -5.54 -8.05 -10.57
CA THR A 288 -6.87 -7.50 -10.86
C THR A 288 -7.59 -6.92 -9.64
N GLU A 289 -6.97 -6.96 -8.47
CA GLU A 289 -7.49 -6.35 -7.23
C GLU A 289 -6.66 -5.10 -6.88
N PRO A 290 -7.23 -4.11 -6.16
CA PRO A 290 -6.44 -3.01 -5.62
C PRO A 290 -5.38 -3.54 -4.64
N LEU A 291 -4.20 -2.89 -4.61
CA LEU A 291 -3.14 -3.29 -3.69
C LEU A 291 -3.59 -3.15 -2.24
N LYS A 292 -3.25 -4.13 -1.41
CA LYS A 292 -3.45 -4.01 0.04
C LYS A 292 -2.56 -2.88 0.59
N THR A 293 -2.78 -2.50 1.85
CA THR A 293 -2.03 -1.40 2.48
C THR A 293 -0.53 -1.50 2.28
N ILE A 294 0.07 -0.47 1.69
CA ILE A 294 1.50 -0.29 1.57
C ILE A 294 2.01 0.21 2.92
N ASP A 295 3.04 -0.43 3.47
CA ASP A 295 3.76 0.01 4.66
C ASP A 295 5.14 0.62 4.32
N THR A 296 5.96 0.88 5.32
CA THR A 296 7.29 1.49 5.16
C THR A 296 8.35 0.56 4.59
N SER A 297 8.01 -0.69 4.31
CA SER A 297 8.91 -1.70 3.78
C SER A 297 8.39 -2.24 2.47
N ASN A 298 9.28 -2.52 1.52
CA ASN A 298 8.89 -3.16 0.27
C ASN A 298 8.54 -4.63 0.52
N ARG A 299 7.25 -4.94 0.63
CA ARG A 299 6.74 -6.27 0.97
C ARG A 299 6.03 -6.98 -0.16
N TYR A 300 5.95 -6.38 -1.34
CA TYR A 300 5.26 -6.96 -2.47
C TYR A 300 6.23 -7.38 -3.56
N ALA A 301 6.08 -8.61 -4.06
CA ALA A 301 6.78 -9.07 -5.23
C ALA A 301 5.78 -9.52 -6.30
N LEU A 302 6.06 -9.13 -7.54
CA LEU A 302 5.40 -9.63 -8.74
C LEU A 302 6.01 -10.99 -9.09
N ILE A 303 5.15 -11.99 -9.20
CA ILE A 303 5.49 -13.32 -9.71
C ILE A 303 4.82 -13.47 -11.07
N SER A 304 5.58 -13.86 -12.06
CA SER A 304 5.09 -14.10 -13.42
C SER A 304 5.40 -15.54 -13.82
N VAL A 305 4.33 -16.30 -14.03
CA VAL A 305 4.42 -17.70 -14.45
C VAL A 305 4.32 -17.73 -15.97
N PHE A 306 5.41 -18.09 -16.62
CA PHE A 306 5.45 -18.24 -18.07
C PHE A 306 4.85 -19.59 -18.47
N VAL A 307 4.02 -19.58 -19.50
CA VAL A 307 3.34 -20.77 -19.98
C VAL A 307 3.61 -20.97 -21.48
N THR A 308 3.75 -22.22 -21.89
CA THR A 308 3.78 -22.60 -23.30
C THR A 308 2.54 -23.39 -23.65
N LYS A 309 2.02 -23.16 -24.84
CA LYS A 309 0.82 -23.80 -25.36
C LYS A 309 1.15 -25.10 -26.05
N PHE A 310 0.38 -26.16 -25.75
CA PHE A 310 0.45 -27.41 -26.52
C PHE A 310 -0.58 -27.38 -27.64
N TYR A 311 -0.15 -27.66 -28.88
CA TYR A 311 -1.07 -27.80 -30.02
C TYR A 311 -1.89 -29.09 -29.89
N LYS A 312 -3.14 -29.06 -30.36
CA LYS A 312 -4.16 -30.12 -30.20
C LYS A 312 -3.73 -31.54 -30.63
N THR A 313 -2.75 -31.66 -31.51
CA THR A 313 -2.29 -32.94 -32.08
C THR A 313 -0.84 -33.29 -31.77
N GLY A 314 -0.13 -32.44 -31.04
CA GLY A 314 1.27 -32.70 -30.66
C GLY A 314 1.33 -33.65 -29.45
N THR A 315 1.67 -34.89 -29.66
CA THR A 315 2.26 -35.75 -28.62
C THR A 315 3.68 -35.26 -28.37
N GLY A 316 4.08 -35.04 -27.14
CA GLY A 316 5.45 -34.63 -26.81
C GLY A 316 6.49 -35.53 -27.48
N GLN A 317 7.67 -34.99 -27.70
CA GLN A 317 8.82 -35.69 -28.28
C GLN A 317 9.90 -35.81 -27.19
N GLU A 318 10.65 -36.91 -27.18
CA GLU A 318 11.78 -37.07 -26.26
C GLU A 318 12.89 -36.09 -26.64
N VAL A 319 13.56 -35.49 -25.62
CA VAL A 319 14.66 -34.54 -25.85
C VAL A 319 15.88 -35.15 -26.52
N THR A 320 15.95 -36.48 -26.56
CA THR A 320 17.00 -37.28 -27.22
C THR A 320 16.73 -37.50 -28.70
N GLU A 321 15.51 -37.18 -29.19
CA GLU A 321 15.14 -37.32 -30.59
C GLU A 321 15.34 -36.01 -31.34
N PRO A 322 15.67 -36.05 -32.66
CA PRO A 322 15.74 -34.87 -33.50
C PRO A 322 14.38 -34.14 -33.50
N LEU A 323 14.41 -32.81 -33.36
CA LEU A 323 13.18 -32.00 -33.38
C LEU A 323 12.39 -32.24 -34.67
N HIS A 324 11.08 -32.43 -34.55
CA HIS A 324 10.15 -32.44 -35.66
C HIS A 324 10.21 -31.09 -36.41
N THR A 325 9.60 -31.01 -37.56
CA THR A 325 9.63 -29.82 -38.45
C THR A 325 9.44 -28.53 -37.69
N ILE A 326 10.45 -27.66 -37.70
CA ILE A 326 10.37 -26.33 -37.14
C ILE A 326 9.53 -25.46 -38.06
N THR A 327 8.40 -24.97 -37.56
CA THR A 327 7.54 -24.04 -38.32
C THR A 327 8.00 -22.60 -38.12
N THR A 328 7.63 -21.70 -39.02
CA THR A 328 8.02 -20.28 -38.98
C THR A 328 7.33 -19.47 -37.87
N SER A 329 6.38 -20.07 -37.16
CA SER A 329 5.71 -19.43 -36.03
C SER A 329 6.47 -19.72 -34.73
N PRO A 330 6.89 -18.71 -33.95
CA PRO A 330 7.58 -18.92 -32.67
C PRO A 330 6.65 -19.57 -31.64
N GLY A 331 7.20 -20.39 -30.74
CA GLY A 331 6.48 -20.93 -29.57
C GLY A 331 5.86 -22.31 -29.71
N HIS A 332 6.24 -23.11 -30.73
CA HIS A 332 5.69 -24.47 -30.94
C HIS A 332 6.38 -25.56 -30.10
N PHE A 333 7.56 -25.30 -29.54
CA PHE A 333 8.32 -26.21 -28.72
C PHE A 333 8.55 -25.63 -27.34
N GLY A 334 8.23 -26.38 -26.30
CA GLY A 334 8.51 -26.03 -24.92
C GLY A 334 9.14 -27.24 -24.21
N LEU A 335 10.20 -27.01 -23.46
CA LEU A 335 10.79 -28.03 -22.61
C LEU A 335 9.88 -28.23 -21.38
N VAL A 336 9.34 -29.44 -21.20
CA VAL A 336 8.60 -29.82 -20.01
C VAL A 336 9.54 -30.57 -19.07
N SER A 337 9.88 -29.96 -17.96
CA SER A 337 10.64 -30.65 -16.90
C SER A 337 9.66 -31.29 -15.92
N VAL A 338 9.75 -32.61 -15.78
CA VAL A 338 9.06 -33.37 -14.75
C VAL A 338 10.06 -33.65 -13.64
N PHE A 339 9.73 -33.33 -12.40
CA PHE A 339 10.57 -33.61 -11.24
C PHE A 339 9.75 -34.20 -10.09
N LEU A 340 10.41 -34.97 -9.26
CA LEU A 340 9.83 -35.57 -8.06
C LEU A 340 10.13 -34.70 -6.85
N ILE A 341 9.12 -34.37 -6.07
CA ILE A 341 9.30 -33.70 -4.77
C ILE A 341 9.36 -34.78 -3.70
N LYS A 342 10.45 -34.72 -2.91
CA LYS A 342 10.67 -35.61 -1.77
C LYS A 342 10.25 -34.91 -0.47
N TYR A 343 9.31 -35.51 0.26
CA TYR A 343 8.80 -34.95 1.51
C TYR A 343 9.54 -35.52 2.74
N TYR A 344 10.83 -35.17 2.91
CA TYR A 344 11.55 -35.41 4.16
C TYR A 344 11.72 -34.10 4.94
N GLY A 345 11.65 -34.16 6.26
CA GLY A 345 11.66 -32.99 7.13
C GLY A 345 12.89 -32.08 7.06
N THR A 346 13.97 -32.47 6.43
CA THR A 346 15.24 -31.71 6.33
C THR A 346 15.84 -31.66 4.92
N GLU A 347 15.36 -32.43 3.94
CA GLU A 347 15.86 -32.40 2.56
C GLU A 347 15.04 -31.49 1.65
N GLN A 348 15.71 -30.67 0.85
CA GLN A 348 15.20 -29.49 0.16
C GLN A 348 15.35 -29.56 -1.36
N SER A 349 15.74 -30.69 -1.94
CA SER A 349 15.95 -30.82 -3.38
C SER A 349 14.92 -31.74 -4.04
N GLY A 350 14.42 -31.33 -5.21
CA GLY A 350 13.71 -32.22 -6.12
C GLY A 350 14.61 -33.33 -6.62
N HIS A 351 14.04 -34.49 -7.00
CA HIS A 351 14.75 -35.62 -7.55
C HIS A 351 14.42 -35.76 -9.02
N SER A 352 15.43 -35.94 -9.87
CA SER A 352 15.21 -36.15 -11.31
C SER A 352 14.48 -37.47 -11.54
N VAL A 353 13.52 -37.48 -12.46
CA VAL A 353 12.83 -38.71 -12.88
C VAL A 353 13.76 -39.69 -13.59
N ASN A 354 14.92 -39.23 -14.05
CA ASN A 354 15.95 -40.03 -14.72
C ASN A 354 16.93 -40.70 -13.75
N GLU A 355 16.78 -40.46 -12.44
CA GLU A 355 17.63 -41.08 -11.41
C GLU A 355 16.86 -42.15 -10.65
N PRO A 356 17.50 -43.20 -10.16
CA PRO A 356 16.81 -44.21 -9.36
C PRO A 356 16.19 -43.60 -8.10
N LEU A 357 14.96 -44.00 -7.79
CA LEU A 357 14.28 -43.57 -6.57
C LEU A 357 15.11 -43.87 -5.33
N ALA A 358 15.26 -42.91 -4.46
CA ALA A 358 15.81 -43.14 -3.13
C ALA A 358 14.88 -44.07 -2.33
N THR A 359 15.32 -44.54 -1.18
CA THR A 359 14.65 -45.55 -0.34
C THR A 359 13.12 -45.27 -0.21
N ILE A 360 12.33 -46.21 -0.68
CA ILE A 360 10.85 -46.18 -0.55
C ILE A 360 10.52 -46.54 0.91
N THR A 361 9.76 -45.66 1.57
CA THR A 361 9.28 -45.87 2.94
C THR A 361 7.79 -46.16 2.95
N THR A 362 7.25 -46.66 4.06
CA THR A 362 5.82 -47.01 4.22
C THR A 362 4.87 -45.79 4.21
N LYS A 363 5.39 -44.58 4.09
CA LYS A 363 4.57 -43.35 3.92
C LYS A 363 4.86 -42.77 2.55
N ASP A 364 3.82 -42.31 1.84
CA ASP A 364 3.93 -41.62 0.57
C ASP A 364 4.75 -40.32 0.73
N ARG A 365 6.00 -40.35 0.22
CA ARG A 365 6.96 -39.25 0.36
C ARG A 365 7.44 -38.69 -0.97
N PHE A 366 6.87 -39.16 -2.07
CA PHE A 366 7.17 -38.69 -3.42
C PHE A 366 5.90 -38.22 -4.11
N GLY A 367 5.94 -37.03 -4.66
CA GLY A 367 4.88 -36.50 -5.51
C GLY A 367 5.46 -36.15 -6.88
N MET A 368 4.83 -36.65 -7.95
CA MET A 368 5.14 -36.23 -9.30
C MET A 368 4.41 -34.91 -9.57
N VAL A 369 5.15 -33.86 -9.90
CA VAL A 369 4.57 -32.57 -10.27
C VAL A 369 4.63 -32.44 -11.79
N SER A 370 3.48 -32.61 -12.40
CA SER A 370 3.23 -32.27 -13.80
C SER A 370 2.13 -31.22 -13.82
N THR A 371 2.47 -29.96 -14.16
CA THR A 371 1.50 -28.87 -14.14
C THR A 371 1.05 -28.59 -15.56
N ILE A 372 -0.08 -29.19 -15.96
CA ILE A 372 -0.79 -28.82 -17.18
C ILE A 372 -1.95 -27.90 -16.77
N LEU A 373 -1.93 -26.68 -17.28
CA LEU A 373 -3.03 -25.72 -17.13
C LEU A 373 -3.99 -25.91 -18.29
N LEU A 374 -5.29 -25.99 -18.00
CA LEU A 374 -6.34 -25.98 -19.02
C LEU A 374 -7.01 -24.60 -18.99
N LYS A 375 -6.91 -23.86 -20.12
CA LYS A 375 -7.63 -22.59 -20.29
C LYS A 375 -8.33 -22.60 -21.65
N ASN A 376 -9.64 -22.34 -21.67
CA ASN A 376 -10.47 -22.35 -22.90
C ASN A 376 -10.35 -23.65 -23.71
N GLY A 377 -10.20 -24.79 -23.06
CA GLY A 377 -10.00 -26.10 -23.70
C GLY A 377 -8.59 -26.34 -24.26
N GLU A 378 -7.66 -25.43 -24.01
CA GLU A 378 -6.25 -25.53 -24.43
C GLU A 378 -5.35 -25.92 -23.26
N ARG A 379 -4.29 -26.67 -23.56
CA ARG A 379 -3.31 -27.15 -22.57
C ARG A 379 -2.08 -26.24 -22.57
N TYR A 380 -1.62 -25.89 -21.39
CA TYR A 380 -0.42 -25.10 -21.17
C TYR A 380 0.48 -25.79 -20.13
N ALA A 381 1.81 -25.71 -20.29
CA ALA A 381 2.78 -26.07 -19.26
C ALA A 381 3.45 -24.81 -18.72
N ILE A 382 3.85 -24.85 -17.43
CA ILE A 382 4.68 -23.81 -16.85
C ILE A 382 6.11 -23.97 -17.42
N ALA A 383 6.57 -22.97 -18.16
CA ALA A 383 7.92 -22.96 -18.75
C ALA A 383 8.95 -22.34 -17.82
N ASP A 384 8.60 -21.28 -17.09
CA ASP A 384 9.48 -20.59 -16.15
C ASP A 384 8.67 -19.78 -15.13
N ILE A 385 9.33 -19.28 -14.08
CA ILE A 385 8.75 -18.42 -13.06
C ILE A 385 9.71 -17.27 -12.81
N TYR A 386 9.25 -16.05 -13.08
CA TYR A 386 10.03 -14.83 -12.85
C TYR A 386 9.54 -14.14 -11.60
N MET A 387 10.45 -13.40 -10.97
CA MET A 387 10.15 -12.67 -9.74
C MET A 387 10.94 -11.37 -9.65
N ARG A 388 10.27 -10.29 -9.32
CA ARG A 388 10.86 -9.04 -8.84
C ARG A 388 10.05 -8.40 -7.72
N MET A 389 10.67 -7.53 -6.95
CA MET A 389 9.95 -6.67 -6.01
C MET A 389 9.23 -5.57 -6.80
N LEU A 390 8.12 -5.05 -6.26
CA LEU A 390 7.48 -3.88 -6.85
C LEU A 390 8.42 -2.67 -6.76
N GLN A 391 8.45 -1.88 -7.83
CA GLN A 391 9.26 -0.67 -7.88
C GLN A 391 8.60 0.48 -7.07
N PRO A 392 9.38 1.45 -6.55
CA PRO A 392 8.81 2.59 -5.85
C PRO A 392 7.77 3.35 -6.66
N GLU A 393 7.98 3.49 -7.99
CA GLU A 393 7.02 4.12 -8.90
C GLU A 393 5.67 3.39 -8.92
N GLU A 394 5.66 2.07 -8.96
CA GLU A 394 4.45 1.27 -8.91
C GLU A 394 3.71 1.43 -7.57
N LEU A 395 4.46 1.45 -6.48
CA LEU A 395 3.92 1.68 -5.14
C LEU A 395 3.37 3.11 -4.98
N LYS A 396 4.03 4.11 -5.57
CA LYS A 396 3.57 5.50 -5.63
C LYS A 396 2.22 5.61 -6.32
N LEU A 397 2.09 5.02 -7.51
CA LEU A 397 0.84 5.00 -8.27
C LEU A 397 -0.25 4.23 -7.52
N ALA A 398 0.07 3.06 -6.95
CA ALA A 398 -0.86 2.28 -6.15
C ALA A 398 -1.34 3.02 -4.89
N GLN A 399 -0.50 3.88 -4.29
CA GLN A 399 -0.89 4.76 -3.17
C GLN A 399 -1.78 5.93 -3.61
N GLY A 400 -1.96 6.15 -4.91
CA GLY A 400 -2.83 7.20 -5.47
C GLY A 400 -2.15 8.55 -5.66
N PHE A 401 -0.82 8.59 -5.73
CA PHE A 401 -0.08 9.78 -6.15
C PHE A 401 -0.20 9.98 -7.67
N PRO A 402 -0.13 11.22 -8.15
CA PRO A 402 0.02 11.50 -9.57
C PRO A 402 1.32 10.92 -10.16
N LYS A 403 1.32 10.66 -11.45
CA LYS A 403 2.47 10.07 -12.15
C LYS A 403 3.72 10.96 -12.08
N ASP A 404 3.53 12.26 -12.15
CA ASP A 404 4.57 13.29 -12.12
C ASP A 404 5.08 13.64 -10.70
N TYR A 405 4.54 13.02 -9.64
CA TYR A 405 5.00 13.24 -8.28
C TYR A 405 6.40 12.66 -8.08
N VAL A 406 7.37 13.51 -7.74
CA VAL A 406 8.79 13.16 -7.60
C VAL A 406 9.03 12.44 -6.27
N ILE A 407 9.66 11.26 -6.32
CA ILE A 407 10.00 10.45 -5.15
C ILE A 407 11.44 9.97 -5.13
N ASP A 408 12.17 10.11 -6.23
CA ASP A 408 13.46 9.50 -6.49
C ASP A 408 14.65 10.45 -6.26
N HIS A 409 14.42 11.75 -6.22
CA HIS A 409 15.45 12.78 -5.96
C HIS A 409 14.90 13.98 -5.20
N ASP A 410 15.80 14.78 -4.60
CA ASP A 410 15.47 16.04 -3.95
C ASP A 410 15.57 17.23 -4.96
N ILE A 411 15.32 18.45 -4.47
CA ILE A 411 15.32 19.66 -5.28
C ILE A 411 16.70 19.99 -5.90
N ASP A 412 17.77 19.47 -5.29
CA ASP A 412 19.15 19.62 -5.79
C ASP A 412 19.55 18.48 -6.75
N GLY A 413 18.64 17.54 -7.03
CA GLY A 413 18.87 16.38 -7.88
C GLY A 413 19.59 15.21 -7.18
N ASN A 414 19.75 15.23 -5.87
CA ASN A 414 20.36 14.13 -5.13
C ASN A 414 19.40 12.95 -5.04
N PRO A 415 19.82 11.72 -5.41
CA PRO A 415 18.92 10.58 -5.44
C PRO A 415 18.57 10.09 -4.02
N TYR A 416 17.33 9.61 -3.87
CA TYR A 416 16.91 8.91 -2.64
C TYR A 416 17.13 7.40 -2.76
N PRO A 417 17.63 6.75 -1.72
CA PRO A 417 17.66 5.30 -1.64
C PRO A 417 16.23 4.71 -1.80
N ILE A 418 16.11 3.59 -2.52
CA ILE A 418 14.82 2.90 -2.73
C ILE A 418 14.07 2.68 -1.41
N LYS A 419 14.79 2.32 -0.34
CA LYS A 419 14.20 2.12 0.99
C LYS A 419 13.51 3.39 1.52
N GLU A 420 14.10 4.55 1.31
CA GLU A 420 13.52 5.83 1.73
C GLU A 420 12.29 6.18 0.89
N GLN A 421 12.37 6.00 -0.43
CA GLN A 421 11.23 6.21 -1.32
C GLN A 421 10.02 5.38 -0.86
N VAL A 422 10.21 4.07 -0.67
CA VAL A 422 9.14 3.16 -0.19
C VAL A 422 8.61 3.59 1.19
N ALA A 423 9.50 3.97 2.11
CA ALA A 423 9.09 4.39 3.46
C ALA A 423 8.23 5.66 3.43
N LYS A 424 8.59 6.65 2.59
CA LYS A 424 7.80 7.89 2.45
C LYS A 424 6.45 7.65 1.80
N ILE A 425 6.39 6.78 0.77
CA ILE A 425 5.13 6.36 0.13
C ILE A 425 4.23 5.64 1.15
N GLY A 426 4.76 4.65 1.87
CA GLY A 426 3.98 3.85 2.81
C GLY A 426 3.43 4.64 4.00
N ASN A 427 4.18 5.66 4.48
CA ASN A 427 3.73 6.55 5.55
C ASN A 427 2.79 7.66 5.06
N SER A 428 2.66 7.87 3.76
CA SER A 428 1.86 8.97 3.24
C SER A 428 0.36 8.71 3.39
N VAL A 429 -0.37 9.80 3.57
CA VAL A 429 -1.82 9.87 3.32
C VAL A 429 -2.07 9.55 1.84
N VAL A 430 -3.14 8.84 1.54
CA VAL A 430 -3.60 8.63 0.15
C VAL A 430 -4.09 9.96 -0.41
N PRO A 431 -3.43 10.55 -1.45
CA PRO A 431 -3.79 11.87 -1.96
C PRO A 431 -5.25 11.99 -2.40
N ILE A 432 -5.78 10.96 -3.07
CA ILE A 432 -7.18 10.89 -3.51
C ILE A 432 -8.14 11.06 -2.33
N MET A 433 -7.82 10.46 -1.17
CA MET A 433 -8.66 10.59 0.03
C MET A 433 -8.62 11.99 0.63
N ALA A 434 -7.43 12.60 0.71
CA ALA A 434 -7.29 13.97 1.18
C ALA A 434 -8.06 14.93 0.27
N ALA A 435 -7.96 14.75 -1.05
CA ALA A 435 -8.71 15.54 -2.05
C ALA A 435 -10.22 15.37 -1.89
N ALA A 436 -10.72 14.14 -1.77
CA ALA A 436 -12.15 13.87 -1.67
C ALA A 436 -12.76 14.50 -0.41
N ILE A 437 -12.10 14.34 0.75
CA ILE A 437 -12.56 14.89 2.02
C ILE A 437 -12.52 16.42 2.01
N ALA A 438 -11.44 17.01 1.49
CA ALA A 438 -11.32 18.46 1.40
C ALA A 438 -12.41 19.05 0.49
N LYS A 439 -12.59 18.53 -0.74
CA LYS A 439 -13.63 18.98 -1.69
C LYS A 439 -15.02 18.92 -1.08
N ALA A 440 -15.41 17.84 -0.42
CA ALA A 440 -16.71 17.69 0.21
C ALA A 440 -17.01 18.77 1.28
N ASN A 441 -15.98 19.39 1.86
CA ASN A 441 -16.11 20.42 2.87
C ASN A 441 -15.90 21.85 2.33
N LEU A 442 -15.28 22.01 1.15
CA LEU A 442 -15.15 23.28 0.45
C LEU A 442 -16.42 23.65 -0.31
N GLU A 443 -17.03 22.68 -1.02
CA GLU A 443 -18.23 22.89 -1.85
C GLU A 443 -19.48 23.24 -1.04
N ALA A 444 -19.45 22.99 0.27
CA ALA A 444 -20.50 23.41 1.21
C ALA A 444 -20.32 24.87 1.71
N ALA A 445 -19.42 25.60 1.08
CA ALA A 445 -19.08 26.97 1.45
C ALA A 445 -19.96 28.03 0.74
#